data_0742377bd3213782b867e101938430d5
#
_entry.id   0742377bd3213782b867e101938430d5
#
_cell.length_a   1.000
_cell.length_b   1.000
_cell.length_c   1.000
_cell.angle_alpha   90.00
_cell.angle_beta   90.00
_cell.angle_gamma   90.00
#
_symmetry.space_group_name_H-M   'P 1'
#
loop_
_entity.id
_entity.type
_entity.pdbx_description
1 polymer ?
#
loop_
_entity_poly.entity_id
_entity_poly.type
_entity_poly.pdbx_seq_one_letter_code
_entity_poly.pdbx_strand_id
1 'polypeptide(L)'
;MAIERESQEEFINKLSEIFWEFGLLVQQLEKDLGNMRKARGGKTFEKVIVINFIGVKCEMPKGKIKEKLKRIDIVIPSEELAIKKPDRAIFITCKRTLRERWKQEVPAAGPNQRIYLITIDEELSENKVEEIMERGLIFFVRDEIKKRFKYNVWVRKLSDLPKEVKI
;
A
#
# COMPACT_ATOMS: atom_id res chain seq x y z
N MET A 1 -5.37 52.74 34.98
CA MET A 1 -6.41 51.67 34.97
C MET A 1 -6.92 51.33 33.56
N ALA A 2 -7.45 52.27 32.75
CA ALA A 2 -7.91 51.95 31.37
C ALA A 2 -6.76 51.54 30.42
N ILE A 3 -5.66 52.27 30.41
CA ILE A 3 -4.45 52.00 29.59
C ILE A 3 -3.78 50.65 29.93
N GLU A 4 -3.76 50.25 31.20
CA GLU A 4 -3.22 48.97 31.64
C GLU A 4 -4.11 47.78 31.21
N ARG A 5 -5.41 47.94 31.15
CA ARG A 5 -6.33 46.91 30.66
C ARG A 5 -6.21 46.74 29.15
N GLU A 6 -6.12 47.79 28.36
CA GLU A 6 -5.88 47.72 26.91
C GLU A 6 -4.55 47.02 26.59
N SER A 7 -3.48 47.33 27.35
CA SER A 7 -2.18 46.63 27.20
C SER A 7 -2.24 45.14 27.53
N GLN A 8 -3.05 44.75 28.54
CA GLN A 8 -3.23 43.34 28.87
C GLN A 8 -4.04 42.58 27.80
N GLU A 9 -5.10 43.15 27.26
CA GLU A 9 -5.88 42.55 26.17
C GLU A 9 -5.06 42.37 24.93
N GLU A 10 -4.25 43.36 24.52
CA GLU A 10 -3.37 43.25 23.40
C GLU A 10 -2.31 42.15 23.57
N PHE A 11 -1.74 42.02 24.76
CA PHE A 11 -0.81 40.94 25.08
C PHE A 11 -1.47 39.56 24.99
N ILE A 12 -2.68 39.40 25.55
CA ILE A 12 -3.43 38.14 25.51
C ILE A 12 -3.76 37.77 24.06
N ASN A 13 -4.16 38.72 23.23
CA ASN A 13 -4.47 38.49 21.83
C ASN A 13 -3.22 38.01 21.04
N LYS A 14 -2.09 38.68 21.20
CA LYS A 14 -0.82 38.25 20.58
C LYS A 14 -0.39 36.87 21.06
N LEU A 15 -0.53 36.57 22.31
CA LEU A 15 -0.22 35.25 22.88
C LEU A 15 -1.13 34.17 22.28
N SER A 16 -2.42 34.45 22.12
CA SER A 16 -3.38 33.54 21.49
C SER A 16 -3.06 33.26 20.01
N GLU A 17 -2.65 34.28 19.26
CA GLU A 17 -2.20 34.13 17.88
C GLU A 17 -0.97 33.21 17.79
N ILE A 18 0.04 33.42 18.64
CA ILE A 18 1.25 32.59 18.68
C ILE A 18 0.90 31.14 19.00
N PHE A 19 0.03 30.89 19.98
CA PHE A 19 -0.39 29.54 20.30
C PHE A 19 -1.18 28.87 19.17
N TRP A 20 -2.00 29.62 18.46
CA TRP A 20 -2.72 29.13 17.28
C TRP A 20 -1.77 28.70 16.17
N GLU A 21 -0.83 29.58 15.78
CA GLU A 21 0.18 29.30 14.75
C GLU A 21 1.07 28.11 15.14
N PHE A 22 1.49 28.03 16.40
CA PHE A 22 2.23 26.89 16.91
C PHE A 22 1.43 25.59 16.83
N GLY A 23 0.14 25.63 17.16
CA GLY A 23 -0.77 24.49 17.04
C GLY A 23 -0.87 23.97 15.60
N LEU A 24 -1.00 24.86 14.61
CA LEU A 24 -1.02 24.52 13.19
C LEU A 24 0.31 23.88 12.73
N LEU A 25 1.44 24.41 13.20
CA LEU A 25 2.76 23.86 12.90
C LEU A 25 2.91 22.44 13.45
N VAL A 26 2.49 22.20 14.68
CA VAL A 26 2.53 20.87 15.31
C VAL A 26 1.67 19.89 14.53
N GLN A 27 0.45 20.26 14.16
CA GLN A 27 -0.42 19.41 13.34
C GLN A 27 0.21 19.06 11.98
N GLN A 28 0.87 20.00 11.32
CA GLN A 28 1.55 19.75 10.05
C GLN A 28 2.73 18.77 10.24
N LEU A 29 3.54 18.96 11.28
CA LEU A 29 4.65 18.06 11.61
C LEU A 29 4.16 16.63 11.90
N GLU A 30 3.09 16.47 12.68
CA GLU A 30 2.50 15.15 12.95
C GLU A 30 2.03 14.45 11.67
N LYS A 31 1.38 15.18 10.77
CA LYS A 31 0.93 14.69 9.47
C LYS A 31 2.11 14.24 8.62
N ASP A 32 3.18 15.03 8.54
CA ASP A 32 4.36 14.73 7.74
C ASP A 32 5.12 13.52 8.30
N LEU A 33 5.30 13.44 9.61
CA LEU A 33 5.88 12.27 10.27
C LEU A 33 5.04 11.01 10.04
N GLY A 34 3.72 11.12 10.12
CA GLY A 34 2.78 10.04 9.80
C GLY A 34 2.94 9.53 8.36
N ASN A 35 3.03 10.44 7.39
CA ASN A 35 3.24 10.10 5.98
C ASN A 35 4.60 9.44 5.74
N MET A 36 5.66 9.94 6.36
CA MET A 36 7.00 9.34 6.29
C MET A 36 7.04 7.91 6.87
N ARG A 37 6.35 7.66 7.98
CA ARG A 37 6.23 6.31 8.58
C ARG A 37 5.48 5.35 7.67
N LYS A 38 4.37 5.80 7.04
CA LYS A 38 3.60 5.00 6.07
C LYS A 38 4.45 4.63 4.86
N ALA A 39 5.15 5.60 4.26
CA ALA A 39 6.00 5.39 3.10
C ALA A 39 7.16 4.41 3.38
N ARG A 40 7.83 4.56 4.53
CA ARG A 40 8.89 3.62 4.95
C ARG A 40 8.33 2.23 5.19
N GLY A 41 7.21 2.11 5.87
CA GLY A 41 6.57 0.82 6.14
C GLY A 41 6.15 0.08 4.85
N GLY A 42 5.65 0.79 3.85
CA GLY A 42 5.32 0.22 2.53
C GLY A 42 6.56 -0.35 1.84
N LYS A 43 7.59 0.47 1.66
CA LYS A 43 8.86 0.03 1.05
C LYS A 43 9.55 -1.12 1.79
N THR A 44 9.47 -1.14 3.11
CA THR A 44 9.99 -2.25 3.90
C THR A 44 9.22 -3.53 3.63
N PHE A 45 7.89 -3.45 3.55
CA PHE A 45 7.05 -4.61 3.25
C PHE A 45 7.35 -5.20 1.87
N GLU A 46 7.45 -4.36 0.83
CA GLU A 46 7.84 -4.80 -0.51
C GLU A 46 9.19 -5.54 -0.52
N LYS A 47 10.20 -4.98 0.16
CA LYS A 47 11.52 -5.61 0.28
C LYS A 47 11.47 -6.94 1.03
N VAL A 48 10.70 -7.03 2.10
CA VAL A 48 10.52 -8.27 2.86
C VAL A 48 9.90 -9.35 1.98
N ILE A 49 8.90 -9.01 1.16
CA ILE A 49 8.30 -9.95 0.20
C ILE A 49 9.34 -10.44 -0.80
N VAL A 50 10.13 -9.54 -1.39
CA VAL A 50 11.20 -9.93 -2.34
C VAL A 50 12.21 -10.88 -1.73
N ILE A 51 12.73 -10.54 -0.54
CA ILE A 51 13.82 -11.29 0.09
C ILE A 51 13.34 -12.67 0.58
N ASN A 52 12.16 -12.77 1.17
CA ASN A 52 11.73 -13.98 1.86
C ASN A 52 10.81 -14.89 1.04
N PHE A 53 10.11 -14.34 0.04
CA PHE A 53 9.08 -15.10 -0.68
C PHE A 53 9.31 -15.17 -2.19
N ILE A 54 10.11 -14.26 -2.78
CA ILE A 54 10.39 -14.29 -4.22
C ILE A 54 11.79 -14.84 -4.43
N GLY A 55 11.88 -16.14 -4.65
CA GLY A 55 13.14 -16.84 -4.90
C GLY A 55 13.60 -16.85 -6.38
N VAL A 56 13.01 -15.99 -7.22
CA VAL A 56 13.28 -15.87 -8.66
C VAL A 56 13.66 -14.45 -9.03
N LYS A 57 14.20 -14.26 -10.23
CA LYS A 57 14.52 -12.93 -10.75
C LYS A 57 13.26 -12.07 -10.76
N CYS A 58 13.33 -10.89 -10.17
CA CYS A 58 12.23 -9.91 -10.15
C CYS A 58 12.80 -8.49 -10.18
N GLU A 59 11.98 -7.54 -10.58
CA GLU A 59 12.35 -6.13 -10.62
C GLU A 59 11.26 -5.28 -9.94
N MET A 60 11.69 -4.18 -9.31
CA MET A 60 10.79 -3.19 -8.69
C MET A 60 10.73 -1.96 -9.60
N PRO A 61 9.59 -1.69 -10.28
CA PRO A 61 9.47 -0.61 -11.26
C PRO A 61 9.89 0.76 -10.72
N LYS A 62 10.69 1.50 -11.51
CA LYS A 62 11.21 2.82 -11.15
C LYS A 62 11.02 3.81 -12.31
N GLY A 63 11.06 5.11 -11.97
CA GLY A 63 11.02 6.21 -12.94
C GLY A 63 9.85 6.10 -13.93
N LYS A 64 10.12 6.32 -15.22
CA LYS A 64 9.12 6.29 -16.30
C LYS A 64 8.41 4.94 -16.46
N ILE A 65 9.06 3.83 -16.09
CA ILE A 65 8.45 2.50 -16.14
C ILE A 65 7.40 2.36 -15.05
N LYS A 66 7.63 2.91 -13.87
CA LYS A 66 6.64 2.96 -12.79
C LYS A 66 5.39 3.75 -13.18
N GLU A 67 5.51 4.75 -14.03
CA GLU A 67 4.36 5.49 -14.58
C GLU A 67 3.51 4.65 -15.52
N LYS A 68 4.14 3.77 -16.32
CA LYS A 68 3.45 2.82 -17.20
C LYS A 68 2.80 1.68 -16.42
N LEU A 69 3.51 1.16 -15.43
CA LEU A 69 3.05 0.08 -14.55
C LEU A 69 2.46 0.64 -13.25
N LYS A 70 1.51 1.57 -13.37
CA LYS A 70 0.88 2.22 -12.21
C LYS A 70 0.38 1.18 -11.21
N ARG A 71 0.71 1.40 -9.93
CA ARG A 71 0.25 0.57 -8.80
C ARG A 71 0.83 -0.85 -8.76
N ILE A 72 1.80 -1.16 -9.60
CA ILE A 72 2.57 -2.41 -9.54
C ILE A 72 3.86 -2.12 -8.77
N ASP A 73 4.15 -2.95 -7.79
CA ASP A 73 5.30 -2.80 -6.91
C ASP A 73 6.46 -3.73 -7.32
N ILE A 74 6.14 -4.92 -7.86
CA ILE A 74 7.13 -5.91 -8.28
C ILE A 74 6.66 -6.56 -9.58
N VAL A 75 7.58 -6.84 -10.50
CA VAL A 75 7.33 -7.58 -11.74
C VAL A 75 8.28 -8.78 -11.84
N ILE A 76 7.78 -9.88 -12.40
CA ILE A 76 8.54 -11.11 -12.58
C ILE A 76 8.39 -11.55 -14.05
N PRO A 77 9.47 -11.87 -14.74
CA PRO A 77 10.87 -11.84 -14.32
C PRO A 77 11.53 -10.46 -14.51
N SER A 78 10.98 -9.56 -15.35
CA SER A 78 11.57 -8.26 -15.65
C SER A 78 10.55 -7.23 -16.14
N GLU A 79 10.90 -5.94 -15.98
CA GLU A 79 10.11 -4.80 -16.48
C GLU A 79 9.95 -4.85 -18.01
N GLU A 80 10.99 -5.25 -18.73
CA GLU A 80 10.96 -5.35 -20.19
C GLU A 80 9.91 -6.37 -20.65
N LEU A 81 9.89 -7.56 -20.05
CA LEU A 81 8.92 -8.60 -20.37
C LEU A 81 7.50 -8.17 -19.98
N ALA A 82 7.35 -7.54 -18.83
CA ALA A 82 6.07 -7.05 -18.35
C ALA A 82 5.42 -6.01 -19.29
N ILE A 83 6.23 -5.22 -20.01
CA ILE A 83 5.76 -4.24 -20.99
C ILE A 83 5.50 -4.88 -22.35
N LYS A 84 6.41 -5.74 -22.83
CA LYS A 84 6.34 -6.31 -24.18
C LYS A 84 5.37 -7.50 -24.29
N LYS A 85 5.30 -8.32 -23.24
CA LYS A 85 4.50 -9.56 -23.19
C LYS A 85 3.86 -9.73 -21.81
N PRO A 86 2.84 -8.92 -21.47
CA PRO A 86 2.23 -8.91 -20.14
C PRO A 86 1.59 -10.26 -19.76
N ASP A 87 1.17 -11.07 -20.73
CA ASP A 87 0.66 -12.43 -20.56
C ASP A 87 1.69 -13.41 -19.98
N ARG A 88 2.99 -13.11 -20.16
CA ARG A 88 4.11 -13.91 -19.67
C ARG A 88 4.76 -13.37 -18.40
N ALA A 89 4.22 -12.30 -17.86
CA ALA A 89 4.72 -11.69 -16.63
C ALA A 89 3.76 -11.93 -15.46
N ILE A 90 4.30 -11.87 -14.26
CA ILE A 90 3.52 -11.78 -13.03
C ILE A 90 3.71 -10.37 -12.48
N PHE A 91 2.60 -9.73 -12.20
CA PHE A 91 2.55 -8.41 -11.59
C PHE A 91 2.17 -8.56 -10.12
N ILE A 92 2.88 -7.90 -9.22
CA ILE A 92 2.62 -7.97 -7.79
C ILE A 92 2.39 -6.57 -7.25
N THR A 93 1.31 -6.41 -6.50
CA THR A 93 1.03 -5.22 -5.70
C THR A 93 0.99 -5.59 -4.22
N CYS A 94 1.68 -4.80 -3.40
CA CYS A 94 1.85 -5.06 -1.98
C CYS A 94 1.10 -4.01 -1.15
N LYS A 95 0.15 -4.45 -0.33
CA LYS A 95 -0.60 -3.57 0.57
C LYS A 95 -0.60 -4.14 1.98
N ARG A 96 -0.07 -3.41 2.94
CA ARG A 96 -0.09 -3.84 4.35
C ARG A 96 -1.52 -3.96 4.88
N THR A 97 -2.36 -3.00 4.52
CA THR A 97 -3.77 -2.95 4.91
C THR A 97 -4.63 -2.51 3.73
N LEU A 98 -5.83 -3.07 3.63
CA LEU A 98 -6.82 -2.76 2.59
C LEU A 98 -7.93 -1.87 3.19
N ARG A 99 -7.63 -0.58 3.32
CA ARG A 99 -8.58 0.43 3.80
C ARG A 99 -9.63 0.75 2.75
N GLU A 100 -10.64 1.55 3.06
CA GLU A 100 -11.77 1.91 2.19
C GLU A 100 -11.38 2.32 0.76
N ARG A 101 -10.25 3.03 0.60
CA ARG A 101 -9.77 3.49 -0.71
C ARG A 101 -8.84 2.51 -1.43
N TRP A 102 -8.73 1.26 -0.97
CA TRP A 102 -7.82 0.29 -1.55
C TRP A 102 -8.03 0.08 -3.06
N LYS A 103 -9.28 0.18 -3.55
CA LYS A 103 -9.62 0.07 -4.98
C LYS A 103 -8.92 1.11 -5.86
N GLN A 104 -8.64 2.29 -5.32
CA GLN A 104 -7.92 3.35 -6.03
C GLN A 104 -6.40 3.10 -6.08
N GLU A 105 -5.90 2.27 -5.17
CA GLU A 105 -4.49 1.99 -4.99
C GLU A 105 -4.04 0.66 -5.57
N VAL A 106 -4.96 -0.21 -5.97
CA VAL A 106 -4.71 -1.53 -6.52
C VAL A 106 -5.25 -1.60 -7.95
N PRO A 107 -4.48 -2.12 -8.94
CA PRO A 107 -4.97 -2.26 -10.31
C PRO A 107 -6.06 -3.32 -10.39
N ALA A 108 -6.87 -3.26 -11.45
CA ALA A 108 -7.64 -4.42 -11.90
C ALA A 108 -6.81 -5.22 -12.91
N ALA A 109 -7.00 -6.53 -12.96
CA ALA A 109 -6.34 -7.35 -13.95
C ALA A 109 -6.96 -7.09 -15.34
N GLY A 110 -6.09 -6.83 -16.32
CA GLY A 110 -6.49 -6.82 -17.72
C GLY A 110 -6.61 -8.25 -18.27
N PRO A 111 -7.10 -8.38 -19.52
CA PRO A 111 -7.16 -9.68 -20.18
C PRO A 111 -5.78 -10.37 -20.18
N ASN A 112 -5.76 -11.64 -19.78
CA ASN A 112 -4.54 -12.46 -19.75
C ASN A 112 -3.41 -11.95 -18.83
N GLN A 113 -3.71 -11.05 -17.87
CA GLN A 113 -2.75 -10.59 -16.89
C GLN A 113 -2.88 -11.35 -15.58
N ARG A 114 -1.74 -11.77 -15.03
CA ARG A 114 -1.66 -12.38 -13.69
C ARG A 114 -1.22 -11.33 -12.70
N ILE A 115 -2.17 -10.79 -11.94
CA ILE A 115 -1.88 -9.79 -10.89
C ILE A 115 -2.11 -10.42 -9.52
N TYR A 116 -1.08 -10.39 -8.70
CA TYR A 116 -1.07 -10.87 -7.33
C TYR A 116 -1.15 -9.69 -6.37
N LEU A 117 -2.14 -9.70 -5.49
CA LEU A 117 -2.22 -8.78 -4.38
C LEU A 117 -1.70 -9.47 -3.12
N ILE A 118 -0.67 -8.90 -2.51
CA ILE A 118 -0.11 -9.41 -1.25
C ILE A 118 -0.49 -8.48 -0.12
N THR A 119 -1.10 -9.05 0.93
CA THR A 119 -1.49 -8.28 2.12
C THR A 119 -1.25 -9.04 3.41
N ILE A 120 -0.97 -8.28 4.47
CA ILE A 120 -0.94 -8.78 5.85
C ILE A 120 -2.11 -8.22 6.67
N ASP A 121 -3.15 -7.71 5.98
CA ASP A 121 -4.37 -7.23 6.62
C ASP A 121 -5.10 -8.39 7.31
N GLU A 122 -5.42 -8.21 8.58
CA GLU A 122 -6.14 -9.20 9.39
C GLU A 122 -7.66 -8.98 9.33
N GLU A 123 -8.09 -7.77 8.93
CA GLU A 123 -9.50 -7.35 8.88
C GLU A 123 -10.09 -7.54 7.47
N LEU A 124 -9.98 -8.78 6.93
CA LEU A 124 -10.58 -9.12 5.65
C LEU A 124 -12.01 -9.62 5.85
N SER A 125 -12.97 -8.91 5.26
CA SER A 125 -14.37 -9.36 5.16
C SER A 125 -14.60 -10.17 3.89
N GLU A 126 -15.66 -10.99 3.85
CA GLU A 126 -16.07 -11.74 2.65
C GLU A 126 -16.36 -10.80 1.48
N ASN A 127 -17.09 -9.70 1.69
CA ASN A 127 -17.35 -8.71 0.66
C ASN A 127 -16.06 -8.13 0.05
N LYS A 128 -15.05 -7.86 0.88
CA LYS A 128 -13.76 -7.36 0.39
C LYS A 128 -13.03 -8.41 -0.46
N VAL A 129 -13.15 -9.68 -0.09
CA VAL A 129 -12.62 -10.80 -0.88
C VAL A 129 -13.30 -10.90 -2.23
N GLU A 130 -14.63 -10.82 -2.28
CA GLU A 130 -15.43 -10.82 -3.51
C GLU A 130 -15.04 -9.65 -4.43
N GLU A 131 -14.93 -8.44 -3.90
CA GLU A 131 -14.49 -7.27 -4.65
C GLU A 131 -13.08 -7.42 -5.26
N ILE A 132 -12.17 -8.12 -4.56
CA ILE A 132 -10.82 -8.41 -5.07
C ILE A 132 -10.90 -9.43 -6.22
N MET A 133 -11.74 -10.44 -6.08
CA MET A 133 -11.97 -11.46 -7.11
C MET A 133 -12.59 -10.86 -8.37
N GLU A 134 -13.61 -10.00 -8.24
CA GLU A 134 -14.23 -9.29 -9.35
C GLU A 134 -13.23 -8.46 -10.17
N ARG A 135 -12.15 -8.00 -9.54
CA ARG A 135 -11.03 -7.31 -10.22
C ARG A 135 -10.04 -8.26 -10.89
N GLY A 136 -10.28 -9.57 -10.87
CA GLY A 136 -9.42 -10.58 -11.47
C GLY A 136 -8.09 -10.79 -10.72
N LEU A 137 -8.04 -10.47 -9.43
CA LEU A 137 -6.81 -10.57 -8.63
C LEU A 137 -6.76 -11.88 -7.87
N ILE A 138 -5.61 -12.54 -7.93
CA ILE A 138 -5.26 -13.60 -6.99
C ILE A 138 -4.58 -12.95 -5.80
N PHE A 139 -5.00 -13.24 -4.58
CA PHE A 139 -4.37 -12.58 -3.47
C PHE A 139 -3.83 -13.52 -2.40
N PHE A 140 -2.70 -13.09 -1.86
CA PHE A 140 -1.93 -13.82 -0.88
C PHE A 140 -2.07 -13.15 0.48
N VAL A 141 -2.48 -13.95 1.45
CA VAL A 141 -2.70 -13.54 2.83
C VAL A 141 -1.88 -14.40 3.78
N ARG A 142 -1.74 -13.97 5.02
CA ARG A 142 -1.15 -14.80 6.07
C ARG A 142 -1.89 -16.14 6.15
N ASP A 143 -1.16 -17.18 6.48
CA ASP A 143 -1.68 -18.54 6.51
C ASP A 143 -2.86 -18.71 7.48
N GLU A 144 -2.86 -17.95 8.60
CA GLU A 144 -3.95 -17.90 9.56
C GLU A 144 -5.24 -17.33 8.96
N ILE A 145 -5.09 -16.28 8.15
CA ILE A 145 -6.22 -15.60 7.48
C ILE A 145 -6.81 -16.52 6.42
N LYS A 146 -5.97 -17.26 5.67
CA LYS A 146 -6.44 -18.24 4.67
C LYS A 146 -7.37 -19.29 5.28
N LYS A 147 -7.22 -19.68 6.54
CA LYS A 147 -8.09 -20.65 7.20
C LYS A 147 -9.55 -20.19 7.24
N ARG A 148 -9.81 -18.89 7.31
CA ARG A 148 -11.17 -18.28 7.27
C ARG A 148 -11.81 -18.45 5.89
N PHE A 149 -10.99 -18.45 4.82
CA PHE A 149 -11.42 -18.55 3.42
C PHE A 149 -11.00 -19.90 2.80
N LYS A 150 -11.18 -20.99 3.53
CA LYS A 150 -10.63 -22.32 3.21
C LYS A 150 -10.93 -22.78 1.78
N TYR A 151 -12.14 -22.56 1.30
CA TYR A 151 -12.62 -23.04 -0.01
C TYR A 151 -12.46 -22.02 -1.14
N ASN A 152 -12.04 -20.81 -0.84
CA ASN A 152 -11.86 -19.78 -1.86
C ASN A 152 -10.49 -19.94 -2.55
N VAL A 153 -10.50 -20.33 -3.82
CA VAL A 153 -9.29 -20.60 -4.61
C VAL A 153 -8.50 -19.34 -4.98
N TRP A 154 -9.13 -18.17 -4.95
CA TRP A 154 -8.49 -16.89 -5.23
C TRP A 154 -7.68 -16.37 -4.03
N VAL A 155 -8.03 -16.81 -2.82
CA VAL A 155 -7.27 -16.53 -1.59
C VAL A 155 -6.23 -17.62 -1.41
N ARG A 156 -4.97 -17.26 -1.39
CA ARG A 156 -3.84 -18.18 -1.25
C ARG A 156 -3.00 -17.85 -0.01
N LYS A 157 -2.26 -18.84 0.47
CA LYS A 157 -1.32 -18.62 1.57
C LYS A 157 -0.11 -17.86 1.09
N LEU A 158 0.39 -16.93 1.90
CA LEU A 158 1.64 -16.25 1.61
C LEU A 158 2.82 -17.23 1.53
N SER A 159 2.80 -18.31 2.32
CA SER A 159 3.79 -19.37 2.26
C SER A 159 3.82 -20.16 0.94
N ASP A 160 2.76 -20.09 0.11
CA ASP A 160 2.72 -20.73 -1.20
C ASP A 160 3.29 -19.85 -2.32
N LEU A 161 3.48 -18.54 -2.07
CA LEU A 161 3.97 -17.58 -3.06
C LEU A 161 5.27 -18.04 -3.78
N PRO A 162 6.28 -18.61 -3.09
CA PRO A 162 7.51 -19.08 -3.76
C PRO A 162 7.27 -20.15 -4.85
N LYS A 163 6.20 -20.93 -4.73
CA LYS A 163 5.83 -21.94 -5.73
C LYS A 163 5.12 -21.32 -6.92
N GLU A 164 4.29 -20.32 -6.66
CA GLU A 164 3.43 -19.66 -7.64
C GLU A 164 4.19 -18.69 -8.57
N VAL A 165 5.34 -18.17 -8.13
CA VAL A 165 6.17 -17.24 -8.90
C VAL A 165 7.26 -17.93 -9.72
N LYS A 166 7.41 -19.24 -9.61
CA LYS A 166 8.29 -20.04 -10.50
C LYS A 166 7.63 -20.13 -11.87
N ILE A 167 8.20 -19.46 -12.85
CA ILE A 167 7.81 -19.47 -14.26
C ILE A 167 8.68 -20.46 -14.99
#